data_e4cd1fcb1f59285bba1accd87e5c39b9
#
_entry.id   e4cd1fcb1f59285bba1accd87e5c39b9
#
_cell.length_a   1.000
_cell.length_b   1.000
_cell.length_c   1.000
_cell.angle_alpha   90.00
_cell.angle_beta   90.00
_cell.angle_gamma   90.00
#
_symmetry.space_group_name_H-M   'P 1'
#
loop_
_entity.id
_entity.type
_entity.pdbx_description
1 polymer ?
#
loop_
_entity_poly.entity_id
_entity_poly.type
_entity_poly.pdbx_seq_one_letter_code
_entity_poly.pdbx_strand_id
1 'polypeptide(L)'
;VVAKANDNPVASLMITQEWSDWNNQWYWWVQSVYVMPAHRGKGVYKAMYEKVKKMAAEHHVTQIRLYVDKTNHSAQQVYQKTGMLECHYLMYEEQLSK
;
A
#
# COMPACT_ATOMS: atom_id res chain seq x y z
N VAL A 1 5.82 3.88 -7.72
CA VAL A 1 7.11 3.55 -7.09
C VAL A 1 7.62 2.24 -7.66
N VAL A 2 8.86 2.23 -8.06
CA VAL A 2 9.51 1.06 -8.67
C VAL A 2 10.80 0.78 -7.92
N ALA A 3 11.03 -0.47 -7.57
CA ALA A 3 12.31 -0.94 -7.04
C ALA A 3 13.10 -1.63 -8.15
N LYS A 4 14.40 -1.38 -8.18
CA LYS A 4 15.29 -1.94 -9.20
C LYS A 4 16.45 -2.70 -8.57
N ALA A 5 16.86 -3.76 -9.23
CA ALA A 5 18.10 -4.46 -8.93
C ALA A 5 18.93 -4.50 -10.20
N ASN A 6 20.16 -3.97 -10.17
CA ASN A 6 21.04 -3.88 -11.36
C ASN A 6 20.35 -3.19 -12.54
N ASP A 7 19.63 -2.09 -12.25
CA ASP A 7 18.86 -1.31 -13.23
C ASP A 7 17.66 -2.03 -13.84
N ASN A 8 17.35 -3.23 -13.36
CA ASN A 8 16.16 -3.96 -13.81
C ASN A 8 15.04 -3.80 -12.80
N PRO A 9 13.81 -3.46 -13.22
CA PRO A 9 12.70 -3.35 -12.28
C PRO A 9 12.36 -4.73 -11.70
N VAL A 10 12.27 -4.82 -10.38
CA VAL A 10 11.97 -6.08 -9.67
C VAL A 10 10.70 -5.98 -8.83
N ALA A 11 10.18 -4.78 -8.62
CA ALA A 11 8.97 -4.57 -7.84
C ALA A 11 8.36 -3.23 -8.19
N SER A 12 7.05 -3.12 -7.97
CA SER A 12 6.34 -1.86 -8.16
C SER A 12 5.13 -1.78 -7.25
N LEU A 13 4.70 -0.56 -6.98
CA LEU A 13 3.40 -0.29 -6.40
C LEU A 13 2.88 1.02 -6.97
N MET A 14 1.55 1.17 -6.95
CA MET A 14 0.88 2.37 -7.44
C MET A 14 0.25 3.11 -6.28
N ILE A 15 0.31 4.43 -6.32
CA ILE A 15 -0.36 5.28 -5.34
C ILE A 15 -1.52 5.97 -6.03
N THR A 16 -2.70 5.89 -5.41
CA THR A 16 -3.85 6.69 -5.81
C THR A 16 -4.25 7.59 -4.65
N GLN A 17 -4.95 8.67 -4.97
CA GLN A 17 -5.31 9.67 -3.97
C GLN A 17 -6.81 9.67 -3.74
N GLU A 18 -7.18 9.92 -2.48
CA GLU A 18 -8.58 10.09 -2.10
C GLU A 18 -8.70 11.33 -1.21
N TRP A 19 -9.65 12.21 -1.56
CA TRP A 19 -9.98 13.35 -0.71
C TRP A 19 -10.96 12.91 0.37
N SER A 20 -10.66 13.23 1.63
CA SER A 20 -11.55 12.99 2.76
C SER A 20 -12.23 14.29 3.14
N ASP A 21 -13.50 14.44 2.79
CA ASP A 21 -14.30 15.61 3.20
C ASP A 21 -14.43 15.67 4.71
N TRP A 22 -14.54 14.51 5.33
CA TRP A 22 -14.75 14.41 6.77
C TRP A 22 -13.58 14.98 7.55
N ASN A 23 -12.34 14.69 7.10
CA ASN A 23 -11.12 15.13 7.77
C ASN A 23 -10.44 16.30 7.06
N ASN A 24 -10.98 16.71 5.91
CA ASN A 24 -10.42 17.79 5.09
C ASN A 24 -8.96 17.53 4.76
N GLN A 25 -8.66 16.31 4.34
CA GLN A 25 -7.29 15.85 4.07
C GLN A 25 -7.25 14.89 2.89
N TRP A 26 -6.05 14.78 2.28
CA TRP A 26 -5.77 13.77 1.28
C TRP A 26 -5.30 12.49 1.96
N TYR A 27 -5.84 11.35 1.49
CA TYR A 27 -5.35 10.01 1.82
C TYR A 27 -4.71 9.41 0.59
N TRP A 28 -3.68 8.60 0.80
CA TRP A 28 -3.06 7.83 -0.27
C TRP A 28 -3.41 6.36 -0.13
N TRP A 29 -3.71 5.76 -1.26
CA TRP A 29 -3.96 4.33 -1.35
C TRP A 29 -2.80 3.66 -2.06
N VAL A 30 -2.26 2.59 -1.44
CA VAL A 30 -1.28 1.71 -2.08
C VAL A 30 -2.06 0.65 -2.85
N GLN A 31 -1.77 0.54 -4.14
CA GLN A 31 -2.46 -0.40 -5.00
C GLN A 31 -1.49 -1.11 -5.93
N SER A 32 -1.92 -2.27 -6.46
CA SER A 32 -1.17 -3.01 -7.48
C SER A 32 0.26 -3.29 -7.05
N VAL A 33 0.42 -3.73 -5.80
CA VAL A 33 1.74 -4.10 -5.29
C VAL A 33 2.20 -5.38 -5.96
N TYR A 34 3.39 -5.36 -6.52
CA TYR A 34 4.00 -6.55 -7.12
C TYR A 34 5.48 -6.59 -6.82
N VAL A 35 5.95 -7.76 -6.40
CA VAL A 35 7.37 -8.04 -6.22
C VAL A 35 7.66 -9.31 -7.01
N MET A 36 8.68 -9.29 -7.87
CA MET A 36 9.06 -10.48 -8.62
C MET A 36 9.41 -11.62 -7.67
N PRO A 37 9.01 -12.88 -7.99
CA PRO A 37 9.19 -14.00 -7.06
C PRO A 37 10.60 -14.16 -6.52
N ALA A 38 11.62 -13.95 -7.35
CA ALA A 38 13.01 -14.07 -6.93
C ALA A 38 13.44 -13.04 -5.88
N HIS A 39 12.66 -11.96 -5.71
CA HIS A 39 12.98 -10.85 -4.81
C HIS A 39 12.03 -10.76 -3.62
N ARG A 40 11.12 -11.71 -3.49
CA ARG A 40 10.19 -11.76 -2.36
C ARG A 40 10.90 -12.19 -1.07
N GLY A 41 10.41 -11.67 0.06
CA GLY A 41 10.98 -12.01 1.36
C GLY A 41 12.32 -11.36 1.65
N LYS A 42 12.73 -10.36 0.86
CA LYS A 42 14.02 -9.69 0.99
C LYS A 42 13.89 -8.22 1.40
N GLY A 43 12.72 -7.82 1.87
CA GLY A 43 12.51 -6.45 2.33
C GLY A 43 12.28 -5.43 1.22
N VAL A 44 12.03 -5.86 -0.01
CA VAL A 44 11.81 -4.93 -1.14
C VAL A 44 10.54 -4.12 -0.94
N TYR A 45 9.44 -4.76 -0.52
CA TYR A 45 8.20 -4.03 -0.25
C TYR A 45 8.41 -3.02 0.89
N LYS A 46 9.07 -3.44 1.96
CA LYS A 46 9.36 -2.55 3.08
C LYS A 46 10.11 -1.30 2.63
N ALA A 47 11.11 -1.47 1.78
CA ALA A 47 11.88 -0.34 1.26
C ALA A 47 11.02 0.60 0.41
N MET A 48 10.16 0.04 -0.45
CA MET A 48 9.23 0.84 -1.24
C MET A 48 8.24 1.59 -0.34
N TYR A 49 7.72 0.92 0.67
CA TYR A 49 6.75 1.52 1.58
C TYR A 49 7.37 2.65 2.41
N GLU A 50 8.61 2.47 2.87
CA GLU A 50 9.31 3.54 3.58
C GLU A 50 9.47 4.78 2.69
N LYS A 51 9.75 4.58 1.40
CA LYS A 51 9.81 5.69 0.45
C LYS A 51 8.45 6.37 0.30
N VAL A 52 7.37 5.59 0.24
CA VAL A 52 6.01 6.13 0.16
C VAL A 52 5.70 6.98 1.38
N LYS A 53 6.07 6.51 2.59
CA LYS A 53 5.85 7.27 3.82
C LYS A 53 6.60 8.61 3.80
N LYS A 54 7.82 8.60 3.30
CA LYS A 54 8.60 9.83 3.19
C LYS A 54 7.95 10.81 2.21
N MET A 55 7.52 10.32 1.06
CA MET A 55 6.82 11.15 0.07
C MET A 55 5.50 11.69 0.63
N ALA A 56 4.76 10.87 1.35
CA ALA A 56 3.50 11.28 1.97
C ALA A 56 3.73 12.42 2.96
N ALA A 57 4.77 12.33 3.78
CA ALA A 57 5.11 13.39 4.72
C ALA A 57 5.45 14.69 3.99
N GLU A 58 6.19 14.62 2.89
CA GLU A 58 6.54 15.79 2.08
C GLU A 58 5.31 16.47 1.48
N HIS A 59 4.25 15.70 1.18
CA HIS A 59 3.01 16.20 0.60
C HIS A 59 1.91 16.42 1.65
N HIS A 60 2.25 16.35 2.93
CA HIS A 60 1.32 16.55 4.05
C HIS A 60 0.15 15.55 4.02
N VAL A 61 0.38 14.35 3.50
CA VAL A 61 -0.57 13.26 3.55
C VAL A 61 -0.44 12.59 4.90
N THR A 62 -1.55 12.44 5.61
CA THR A 62 -1.54 11.94 6.98
C THR A 62 -1.96 10.50 7.12
N GLN A 63 -2.48 9.88 6.06
CA GLN A 63 -2.95 8.51 6.12
C GLN A 63 -2.67 7.77 4.83
N ILE A 64 -2.16 6.56 4.97
CA ILE A 64 -1.92 5.64 3.86
C ILE A 64 -2.79 4.41 4.11
N ARG A 65 -3.50 3.97 3.09
CA ARG A 65 -4.42 2.85 3.15
C ARG A 65 -4.11 1.82 2.08
N LEU A 66 -4.51 0.58 2.32
CA LEU A 66 -4.51 -0.46 1.30
C LEU A 66 -5.59 -1.49 1.61
N TYR A 67 -5.95 -2.26 0.59
CA TYR A 67 -6.81 -3.42 0.76
C TYR A 67 -5.95 -4.67 0.77
N VAL A 68 -6.36 -5.64 1.58
CA VAL A 68 -5.78 -6.97 1.57
C VAL A 68 -6.91 -7.98 1.74
N ASP A 69 -6.84 -9.08 1.01
CA ASP A 69 -7.82 -10.15 1.14
C ASP A 69 -7.74 -10.73 2.55
N LYS A 70 -8.89 -10.99 3.15
CA LYS A 70 -8.97 -11.53 4.51
C LYS A 70 -8.28 -12.87 4.66
N THR A 71 -8.12 -13.61 3.58
CA THR A 71 -7.45 -14.92 3.59
C THR A 71 -5.96 -14.82 3.31
N ASN A 72 -5.47 -13.66 2.90
CA ASN A 72 -4.04 -13.49 2.60
C ASN A 72 -3.27 -13.12 3.87
N HIS A 73 -3.05 -14.14 4.72
CA HIS A 73 -2.44 -13.93 6.03
C HIS A 73 -0.98 -13.50 5.93
N SER A 74 -0.25 -13.99 4.94
CA SER A 74 1.15 -13.61 4.79
C SER A 74 1.31 -12.14 4.44
N ALA A 75 0.46 -11.61 3.57
CA ALA A 75 0.48 -10.18 3.25
C ALA A 75 0.08 -9.34 4.46
N GLN A 76 -0.92 -9.78 5.23
CA GLN A 76 -1.35 -9.09 6.43
C GLN A 76 -0.19 -8.96 7.45
N GLN A 77 0.59 -10.02 7.60
CA GLN A 77 1.75 -9.99 8.50
C GLN A 77 2.79 -8.98 8.04
N VAL A 78 3.04 -8.91 6.73
CA VAL A 78 3.98 -7.92 6.18
C VAL A 78 3.50 -6.51 6.48
N TYR A 79 2.22 -6.22 6.26
CA TYR A 79 1.68 -4.88 6.51
C TYR A 79 1.73 -4.50 7.97
N GLN A 80 1.42 -5.44 8.87
CA GLN A 80 1.52 -5.20 10.31
C GLN A 80 2.96 -4.90 10.73
N LYS A 81 3.93 -5.62 10.17
CA LYS A 81 5.35 -5.39 10.47
C LYS A 81 5.83 -4.03 9.98
N THR A 82 5.21 -3.48 8.96
CA THR A 82 5.58 -2.15 8.44
C THR A 82 4.86 -1.02 9.16
N GLY A 83 4.04 -1.32 10.17
CA GLY A 83 3.41 -0.32 11.01
C GLY A 83 1.95 -0.04 10.69
N MET A 84 1.36 -0.79 9.76
CA MET A 84 -0.05 -0.62 9.42
C MET A 84 -0.94 -1.36 10.40
N LEU A 85 -2.10 -0.81 10.65
CA LEU A 85 -3.11 -1.39 11.54
C LEU A 85 -4.40 -1.60 10.76
N GLU A 86 -5.15 -2.65 11.12
CA GLU A 86 -6.48 -2.83 10.58
C GLU A 86 -7.35 -1.65 11.00
N CYS A 87 -8.05 -1.04 10.02
CA CYS A 87 -8.90 0.09 10.34
C CYS A 87 -10.21 -0.38 10.98
N HIS A 88 -10.91 0.55 11.63
CA HIS A 88 -12.15 0.25 12.34
C HIS A 88 -13.39 0.39 11.46
N TYR A 89 -13.24 0.70 10.18
CA TYR A 89 -14.35 0.79 9.24
C TYR A 89 -14.59 -0.54 8.56
N LEU A 90 -15.85 -0.88 8.35
CA LEU A 90 -16.24 -1.98 7.49
C LEU A 90 -16.52 -1.43 6.11
N MET A 91 -16.21 -2.22 5.09
CA MET A 91 -16.51 -1.87 3.72
C MET A 91 -17.71 -2.69 3.24
N TYR A 92 -18.68 -2.01 2.63
CA TYR A 92 -19.82 -2.65 2.02
C TYR A 92 -19.79 -2.40 0.52
N GLU A 93 -20.18 -3.41 -0.23
CA GLU A 93 -20.29 -3.26 -1.67
C GLU A 93 -21.50 -4.06 -2.18
N GLU A 94 -22.04 -3.63 -3.28
CA GLU A 94 -23.12 -4.34 -3.96
C GLU A 94 -22.74 -4.43 -5.44
N GLN A 95 -22.80 -5.62 -6.00
CA GLN A 95 -22.50 -5.81 -7.41
C GLN A 95 -23.77 -5.56 -8.21
N LEU A 96 -23.75 -4.56 -9.07
CA LEU A 96 -24.92 -4.14 -9.84
C LEU A 96 -25.00 -4.79 -11.22
N SER A 97 -23.89 -5.38 -11.67
CA SER A 97 -23.85 -6.10 -12.95
C SER A 97 -22.94 -7.30 -12.82
N LYS A 98 -23.09 -8.27 -13.70
CA LYS A 98 -22.26 -9.48 -13.70
C LYS A 98 -20.98 -9.27 -14.45
#